data_9bd784b0a0433af3e19570488c2e1ca8
#
_entry.id   9bd784b0a0433af3e19570488c2e1ca8
#
_cell.length_a   1.000
_cell.length_b   1.000
_cell.length_c   1.000
_cell.angle_alpha   90.00
_cell.angle_beta   90.00
_cell.angle_gamma   90.00
#
_symmetry.space_group_name_H-M   'P 1'
#
loop_
_entity.id
_entity.type
_entity.pdbx_description
1 polymer ?
#
loop_
_entity_poly.entity_id
_entity_poly.type
_entity_poly.pdbx_seq_one_letter_code
_entity_poly.pdbx_strand_id
1 'polypeptide(L)'
;MAAISVVVTSGIGPELLHQIISGSPKIKVTDASNLFRGELKGDAAAKAKLDSLLARAEVIYGLRLPQNVLARAPRLKWIQVMSAGVDRFLDIDMIDSPVTLTNVSGIHAIPISEFVIGLMLMFV
;
A
#
# COMPACT_ATOMS: atom_id res chain seq x y z
N MET A 1 -19.97 -3.06 16.04
CA MET A 1 -19.57 -2.65 14.69
C MET A 1 -18.38 -3.52 14.28
N ALA A 2 -18.40 -4.09 13.09
CA ALA A 2 -17.29 -4.91 12.62
C ALA A 2 -16.03 -4.03 12.41
N ALA A 3 -14.85 -4.55 12.74
CA ALA A 3 -13.59 -3.85 12.53
C ALA A 3 -13.28 -3.73 11.03
N ILE A 4 -12.75 -2.59 10.61
CA ILE A 4 -12.31 -2.34 9.23
C ILE A 4 -11.05 -3.18 8.97
N SER A 5 -11.08 -4.00 7.93
CA SER A 5 -9.95 -4.86 7.57
C SER A 5 -8.93 -4.11 6.73
N VAL A 6 -7.73 -3.94 7.27
CA VAL A 6 -6.58 -3.29 6.62
C VAL A 6 -5.52 -4.33 6.29
N VAL A 7 -5.12 -4.42 5.02
CA VAL A 7 -4.05 -5.31 4.55
C VAL A 7 -2.84 -4.47 4.13
N VAL A 8 -1.68 -4.76 4.73
CA VAL A 8 -0.41 -4.10 4.42
C VAL A 8 0.39 -5.01 3.48
N THR A 9 0.69 -4.54 2.28
CA THR A 9 1.42 -5.33 1.25
C THR A 9 2.91 -5.02 1.19
N SER A 10 3.38 -4.00 1.91
CA SER A 10 4.80 -3.61 1.97
C SER A 10 5.34 -3.75 3.38
N GLY A 11 6.56 -4.27 3.54
CA GLY A 11 7.22 -4.32 4.85
C GLY A 11 7.55 -2.92 5.36
N ILE A 12 6.85 -2.48 6.38
CA ILE A 12 6.99 -1.14 6.99
C ILE A 12 7.71 -1.16 8.35
N GLY A 13 8.14 -2.34 8.79
CA GLY A 13 8.75 -2.53 10.10
C GLY A 13 7.72 -2.58 11.26
N PRO A 14 8.13 -3.19 12.39
CA PRO A 14 7.21 -3.46 13.49
C PRO A 14 6.71 -2.20 14.21
N GLU A 15 7.54 -1.16 14.30
CA GLU A 15 7.18 0.10 15.00
C GLU A 15 6.07 0.83 14.25
N LEU A 16 6.21 1.01 12.93
CA LEU A 16 5.20 1.68 12.11
C LEU A 16 3.91 0.85 12.04
N LEU A 17 4.04 -0.48 11.94
CA LEU A 17 2.90 -1.37 11.99
C LEU A 17 2.13 -1.22 13.32
N HIS A 18 2.86 -1.15 14.45
CA HIS A 18 2.26 -0.92 15.76
C HIS A 18 1.57 0.45 15.85
N GLN A 19 2.15 1.51 15.28
CA GLN A 19 1.52 2.83 15.22
C GLN A 19 0.18 2.79 14.47
N ILE A 20 0.12 2.07 13.35
CA ILE A 20 -1.13 1.91 12.59
C ILE A 20 -2.16 1.16 13.44
N ILE A 21 -1.76 0.03 14.03
CA ILE A 21 -2.65 -0.81 14.87
C ILE A 21 -3.21 -0.02 16.06
N SER A 22 -2.36 0.76 16.72
CA SER A 22 -2.76 1.56 17.89
C SER A 22 -3.58 2.80 17.55
N GLY A 23 -3.64 3.19 16.27
CA GLY A 23 -4.35 4.38 15.82
C GLY A 23 -5.87 4.33 16.04
N SER A 24 -6.46 3.12 16.05
CA SER A 24 -7.89 2.96 16.33
C SER A 24 -8.23 1.50 16.69
N PRO A 25 -9.06 1.28 17.72
CA PRO A 25 -9.57 -0.06 18.02
C PRO A 25 -10.56 -0.58 16.96
N LYS A 26 -10.97 0.26 16.03
CA LYS A 26 -11.93 -0.09 14.97
C LYS A 26 -11.27 -0.68 13.73
N ILE A 27 -9.95 -0.82 13.71
CA ILE A 27 -9.22 -1.40 12.58
C ILE A 27 -8.59 -2.73 12.97
N LYS A 28 -8.58 -3.66 12.02
CA LYS A 28 -7.83 -4.91 12.11
C LYS A 28 -6.76 -4.90 11.02
N VAL A 29 -5.51 -4.71 11.41
CA VAL A 29 -4.38 -4.64 10.48
C VAL A 29 -3.74 -6.00 10.35
N THR A 30 -3.47 -6.42 9.12
CA THR A 30 -2.74 -7.65 8.80
C THR A 30 -1.55 -7.32 7.90
N ASP A 31 -0.34 -7.63 8.37
CA ASP A 31 0.86 -7.56 7.54
C ASP A 31 0.90 -8.78 6.60
N ALA A 32 0.67 -8.52 5.32
CA ALA A 32 0.73 -9.50 4.25
C ALA A 32 1.98 -9.34 3.36
N SER A 33 2.95 -8.54 3.78
CA SER A 33 4.14 -8.22 2.97
C SER A 33 4.94 -9.46 2.56
N ASN A 34 5.08 -10.44 3.45
CA ASN A 34 5.76 -11.70 3.15
C ASN A 34 4.96 -12.57 2.18
N LEU A 35 3.64 -12.62 2.30
CA LEU A 35 2.77 -13.35 1.36
C LEU A 35 2.82 -12.72 -0.03
N PHE A 36 2.76 -11.40 -0.11
CA PHE A 36 2.86 -10.69 -1.37
C PHE A 36 4.24 -10.88 -2.03
N ARG A 37 5.31 -10.87 -1.24
CA ARG A 37 6.66 -11.19 -1.73
C ARG A 37 6.76 -12.62 -2.23
N GLY A 38 6.12 -13.58 -1.56
CA GLY A 38 6.01 -14.97 -1.99
C GLY A 38 5.29 -15.10 -3.34
N GLU A 39 4.14 -14.44 -3.49
CA GLU A 39 3.40 -14.40 -4.76
C GLU A 39 4.28 -13.87 -5.91
N LEU A 40 5.01 -12.78 -5.69
CA LEU A 40 5.93 -12.22 -6.69
C LEU A 40 7.05 -13.17 -7.10
N LYS A 41 7.37 -14.15 -6.26
CA LYS A 41 8.33 -15.24 -6.55
C LYS A 41 7.68 -16.49 -7.14
N GLY A 42 6.37 -16.47 -7.37
CA GLY A 42 5.63 -17.60 -7.92
C GLY A 42 5.15 -18.64 -6.91
N ASP A 43 5.15 -18.31 -5.60
CA ASP A 43 4.64 -19.21 -4.55
C ASP A 43 3.11 -19.22 -4.57
N ALA A 44 2.54 -20.33 -5.06
CA ALA A 44 1.10 -20.52 -5.16
C ALA A 44 0.41 -20.58 -3.78
N ALA A 45 1.07 -21.11 -2.76
CA ALA A 45 0.53 -21.18 -1.40
C ALA A 45 0.45 -19.78 -0.75
N ALA A 46 1.48 -18.96 -0.95
CA ALA A 46 1.51 -17.57 -0.52
C ALA A 46 0.41 -16.77 -1.23
N LYS A 47 0.24 -16.95 -2.54
CA LYS A 47 -0.82 -16.34 -3.32
C LYS A 47 -2.21 -16.70 -2.78
N ALA A 48 -2.50 -17.97 -2.53
CA ALA A 48 -3.79 -18.44 -2.03
C ALA A 48 -4.11 -17.83 -0.65
N LYS A 49 -3.12 -17.72 0.24
CA LYS A 49 -3.29 -17.07 1.55
C LYS A 49 -3.53 -15.57 1.40
N LEU A 50 -2.81 -14.92 0.49
CA LEU A 50 -3.03 -13.50 0.19
C LEU A 50 -4.42 -13.26 -0.36
N ASP A 51 -4.91 -14.10 -1.29
CA ASP A 51 -6.28 -14.01 -1.83
C ASP A 51 -7.34 -14.07 -0.71
N SER A 52 -7.14 -14.95 0.27
CA SER A 52 -8.04 -15.06 1.42
C SER A 52 -8.08 -13.81 2.29
N LEU A 53 -6.97 -13.07 2.39
CA LEU A 53 -6.90 -11.79 3.09
C LEU A 53 -7.54 -10.67 2.26
N LEU A 54 -7.22 -10.61 0.96
CA LEU A 54 -7.74 -9.59 0.05
C LEU A 54 -9.27 -9.68 -0.09
N ALA A 55 -9.84 -10.88 -0.11
CA ALA A 55 -11.29 -11.07 -0.19
C ALA A 55 -12.07 -10.35 0.93
N ARG A 56 -11.42 -10.07 2.06
CA ARG A 56 -12.02 -9.38 3.21
C ARG A 56 -11.49 -7.97 3.42
N ALA A 57 -10.49 -7.55 2.64
CA ALA A 57 -9.86 -6.25 2.77
C ALA A 57 -10.82 -5.12 2.40
N GLU A 58 -10.89 -4.10 3.25
CA GLU A 58 -11.57 -2.84 2.97
C GLU A 58 -10.57 -1.72 2.68
N VAL A 59 -9.35 -1.85 3.19
CA VAL A 59 -8.24 -0.92 2.97
C VAL A 59 -6.97 -1.70 2.61
N ILE A 60 -6.25 -1.22 1.63
CA ILE A 60 -4.91 -1.72 1.29
C ILE A 60 -3.90 -0.58 1.44
N TYR A 61 -2.79 -0.86 2.12
CA TYR A 61 -1.66 0.05 2.29
C TYR A 61 -0.38 -0.58 1.76
N GLY A 62 0.31 0.08 0.82
CA GLY A 62 1.57 -0.45 0.31
C GLY A 62 2.19 0.35 -0.83
N LEU A 63 3.42 -0.02 -1.21
CA LEU A 63 4.17 0.58 -2.32
C LEU A 63 3.77 -0.05 -3.67
N ARG A 64 3.38 -1.31 -3.66
CA ARG A 64 2.92 -2.07 -4.83
C ARG A 64 1.61 -2.74 -4.50
N LEU A 65 0.79 -2.92 -5.52
CA LEU A 65 -0.48 -3.62 -5.40
C LEU A 65 -0.39 -5.01 -6.03
N PRO A 66 -1.08 -6.01 -5.48
CA PRO A 66 -1.27 -7.29 -6.14
C PRO A 66 -1.96 -7.11 -7.51
N GLN A 67 -1.59 -7.95 -8.47
CA GLN A 67 -2.26 -7.95 -9.77
C GLN A 67 -3.75 -8.24 -9.61
N ASN A 68 -4.58 -7.60 -10.45
CA ASN A 68 -6.03 -7.74 -10.43
C ASN A 68 -6.64 -7.48 -9.04
N VAL A 69 -6.11 -6.50 -8.31
CA VAL A 69 -6.47 -6.22 -6.92
C VAL A 69 -7.98 -5.97 -6.75
N LEU A 70 -8.62 -5.28 -7.68
CA LEU A 70 -10.07 -4.99 -7.61
C LEU A 70 -10.91 -6.27 -7.67
N ALA A 71 -10.55 -7.21 -8.56
CA ALA A 71 -11.24 -8.50 -8.66
C ALA A 71 -11.00 -9.40 -7.44
N ARG A 72 -9.80 -9.32 -6.84
CA ARG A 72 -9.39 -10.12 -5.66
C ARG A 72 -9.90 -9.55 -4.33
N ALA A 73 -10.22 -8.26 -4.30
CA ALA A 73 -10.66 -7.55 -3.09
C ALA A 73 -12.02 -6.88 -3.30
N PRO A 74 -13.12 -7.66 -3.40
CA PRO A 74 -14.44 -7.15 -3.75
C PRO A 74 -15.05 -6.21 -2.69
N ARG A 75 -14.48 -6.14 -1.49
CA ARG A 75 -14.91 -5.24 -0.41
C ARG A 75 -14.04 -3.99 -0.28
N LEU A 76 -13.08 -3.82 -1.19
CA LEU A 76 -12.11 -2.73 -1.15
C LEU A 76 -12.79 -1.37 -1.33
N LYS A 77 -12.44 -0.44 -0.45
CA LYS A 77 -12.97 0.93 -0.43
C LYS A 77 -11.87 1.96 -0.59
N TRP A 78 -10.68 1.64 -0.10
CA TRP A 78 -9.58 2.60 -0.07
C TRP A 78 -8.23 1.93 -0.28
N ILE A 79 -7.41 2.54 -1.12
CA ILE A 79 -6.00 2.19 -1.31
C ILE A 79 -5.16 3.42 -0.96
N GLN A 80 -4.25 3.25 -0.02
CA GLN A 80 -3.20 4.23 0.27
C GLN A 80 -1.88 3.71 -0.29
N VAL A 81 -1.34 4.37 -1.29
CA VAL A 81 -0.01 4.02 -1.82
C VAL A 81 1.09 4.84 -1.16
N MET A 82 2.26 4.20 -0.96
CA MET A 82 3.45 4.81 -0.35
C MET A 82 4.29 5.60 -1.36
N SER A 83 3.84 5.77 -2.59
CA SER A 83 4.50 6.54 -3.64
C SER A 83 3.87 7.92 -3.78
N ALA A 84 4.66 8.89 -4.25
CA ALA A 84 4.15 10.21 -4.60
C ALA A 84 3.39 10.17 -5.93
N GLY A 85 3.88 9.43 -6.94
CA GLY A 85 3.20 9.21 -8.20
C GLY A 85 2.20 8.06 -8.13
N VAL A 86 1.13 8.16 -8.91
CA VAL A 86 0.06 7.15 -9.00
C VAL A 86 -0.11 6.54 -10.40
N ASP A 87 0.61 7.02 -11.39
CA ASP A 87 0.43 6.66 -12.81
C ASP A 87 0.37 5.16 -13.06
N ARG A 88 1.21 4.39 -12.38
CA ARG A 88 1.26 2.93 -12.51
C ARG A 88 0.06 2.18 -11.93
N PHE A 89 -0.82 2.89 -11.21
CA PHE A 89 -2.03 2.31 -10.60
C PHE A 89 -3.30 2.75 -11.32
N LEU A 90 -3.19 3.69 -12.27
CA LEU A 90 -4.31 4.27 -12.99
C LEU A 90 -4.55 3.51 -14.29
N ASP A 91 -4.89 2.23 -14.20
CA ASP A 91 -5.52 1.53 -15.32
C ASP A 91 -7.01 1.86 -15.42
N ILE A 92 -7.64 1.44 -16.52
CA ILE A 92 -9.05 1.76 -16.78
C ILE A 92 -9.96 1.23 -15.67
N ASP A 93 -9.66 0.05 -15.15
CA ASP A 93 -10.47 -0.59 -14.10
C ASP A 93 -10.40 0.21 -12.80
N MET A 94 -9.22 0.73 -12.45
CA MET A 94 -9.04 1.57 -11.26
C MET A 94 -9.74 2.92 -11.41
N ILE A 95 -9.64 3.56 -12.58
CA ILE A 95 -10.26 4.86 -12.84
C ILE A 95 -11.79 4.77 -12.73
N ASP A 96 -12.37 3.70 -13.26
CA ASP A 96 -13.82 3.49 -13.26
C ASP A 96 -14.34 2.87 -11.95
N SER A 97 -13.45 2.49 -11.03
CA SER A 97 -13.83 1.87 -9.77
C SER A 97 -14.34 2.90 -8.73
N PRO A 98 -15.20 2.49 -7.80
CA PRO A 98 -15.58 3.32 -6.66
C PRO A 98 -14.52 3.40 -5.55
N VAL A 99 -13.37 2.76 -5.75
CA VAL A 99 -12.29 2.69 -4.74
C VAL A 99 -11.54 4.01 -4.70
N THR A 100 -11.39 4.58 -3.51
CA THR A 100 -10.57 5.78 -3.32
C THR A 100 -9.09 5.42 -3.36
N LEU A 101 -8.33 6.06 -4.23
CA LEU A 101 -6.86 5.94 -4.29
C LEU A 101 -6.23 7.22 -3.77
N THR A 102 -5.35 7.10 -2.78
CA THR A 102 -4.57 8.22 -2.21
C THR A 102 -3.08 7.92 -2.20
N ASN A 103 -2.27 8.95 -2.24
CA ASN A 103 -0.81 8.88 -2.31
C ASN A 103 -0.15 9.75 -1.22
N VAL A 104 1.19 9.83 -1.27
CA VAL A 104 2.00 10.65 -0.34
C VAL A 104 2.67 11.81 -1.08
N SER A 105 1.99 12.40 -2.06
CA SER A 105 2.52 13.54 -2.82
C SER A 105 3.00 14.67 -1.91
N GLY A 106 4.17 15.25 -2.24
CA GLY A 106 4.76 16.38 -1.51
C GLY A 106 5.79 16.02 -0.44
N ILE A 107 5.81 14.80 0.09
CA ILE A 107 6.75 14.43 1.18
C ILE A 107 8.24 14.49 0.78
N HIS A 108 8.53 14.40 -0.51
CA HIS A 108 9.90 14.43 -1.03
C HIS A 108 10.40 15.83 -1.41
N ALA A 109 9.55 16.85 -1.36
CA ALA A 109 9.90 18.19 -1.82
C ALA A 109 11.08 18.78 -1.05
N ILE A 110 11.07 18.73 0.27
CA ILE A 110 12.13 19.26 1.12
C ILE A 110 13.45 18.48 0.94
N PRO A 111 13.50 17.15 1.18
CA PRO A 111 14.76 16.41 1.09
C PRO A 111 15.37 16.44 -0.32
N ILE A 112 14.58 16.45 -1.38
CA ILE A 112 15.09 16.55 -2.74
C ILE A 112 15.68 17.94 -3.00
N SER A 113 15.03 19.02 -2.59
CA SER A 113 15.55 20.37 -2.77
C SER A 113 16.83 20.58 -1.99
N GLU A 114 16.91 20.13 -0.75
CA GLU A 114 18.13 20.20 0.06
C GLU A 114 19.29 19.43 -0.59
N PHE A 115 19.03 18.23 -1.09
CA PHE A 115 20.01 17.42 -1.79
C PHE A 115 20.52 18.10 -3.07
N VAL A 116 19.63 18.66 -3.88
CA VAL A 116 19.98 19.38 -5.12
C VAL A 116 20.83 20.61 -4.81
N ILE A 117 20.45 21.42 -3.80
CA ILE A 117 21.24 22.58 -3.37
C ILE A 117 22.62 22.13 -2.88
N GLY A 118 22.68 21.05 -2.08
CA GLY A 118 23.94 20.48 -1.62
C GLY A 118 24.87 20.08 -2.78
N LEU A 119 24.31 19.43 -3.81
CA LEU A 119 25.09 19.10 -5.02
C LEU A 119 25.59 20.36 -5.76
N MET A 120 24.72 21.36 -5.92
CA MET A 120 25.13 22.62 -6.56
C MET A 120 26.32 23.26 -5.84
N LEU A 121 26.28 23.30 -4.50
CA LEU A 121 27.37 23.86 -3.69
C LEU A 121 28.66 23.05 -3.75
N MET A 122 28.61 21.75 -4.07
CA MET A 122 29.79 20.92 -4.26
C MET A 122 30.56 21.23 -5.55
N PHE A 123 29.91 21.87 -6.54
CA PHE A 123 30.51 22.18 -7.84
C PHE A 123 30.89 23.66 -8.00
N VAL A 124 30.76 24.47 -6.96
CA VAL A 124 31.17 25.86 -6.90
C VAL A 124 32.50 25.99 -6.15
#